data_1214fe54c046e29d928fb9c6873f68b8
#
_entry.id   1214fe54c046e29d928fb9c6873f68b8
#
_cell.length_a   1.000
_cell.length_b   1.000
_cell.length_c   1.000
_cell.angle_alpha   90.00
_cell.angle_beta   90.00
_cell.angle_gamma   90.00
#
_symmetry.space_group_name_H-M   'P 1'
#
loop_
_entity.id
_entity.type
_entity.pdbx_description
1 polymer ?
#
loop_
_entity_poly.entity_id
_entity_poly.type
_entity_poly.pdbx_seq_one_letter_code
_entity_poly.pdbx_strand_id
1 'polypeptide(L)'
;GICQVCYGRDLARGSLVSLNTAVGIIAAQSIGEPGTQLTMRTFHTGGVAGTTDITSGLPRVEELFEARSPRGEAIICEIDGNVEIIEEDGLRIVRVANVETISETYEIPEGSELLVKTGAEILGGDLLAAEKGSADETDDSKLVGSVVSRIPGLVKVRRGKKKVDVVHEVREEREYIIPIASRLLIESGQFIEAGTQITEGARNPQTILGIQGRDMVRAYLVDEVQKVYKTQGVKINDKHIEVITRQLLRRVR
;
A
#
# COMPACT_ATOMS: atom_id res chain seq x y z
N GLY A 1 19.60 19.29 3.36
CA GLY A 1 20.59 18.63 4.19
C GLY A 1 19.98 17.58 5.11
N ILE A 2 20.85 16.86 5.81
CA ILE A 2 20.45 15.89 6.83
C ILE A 2 20.81 16.48 8.20
N CYS A 3 19.90 16.37 9.16
CA CYS A 3 20.14 16.82 10.53
C CYS A 3 21.31 16.03 11.15
N GLN A 4 22.20 16.70 11.88
CA GLN A 4 23.34 16.11 12.54
C GLN A 4 22.93 14.99 13.52
N VAL A 5 21.86 15.21 14.29
CA VAL A 5 21.33 14.23 15.25
C VAL A 5 20.70 13.04 14.53
N CYS A 6 19.96 13.28 13.42
CA CYS A 6 19.36 12.20 12.61
C CYS A 6 20.41 11.32 11.92
N TYR A 7 21.52 11.90 11.45
CA TYR A 7 22.62 11.13 10.86
C TYR A 7 23.39 10.36 11.95
N GLY A 8 23.57 11.01 13.10
CA GLY A 8 24.19 10.42 14.28
C GLY A 8 25.71 10.33 14.19
N ARG A 9 26.22 9.16 14.52
CA ARG A 9 27.67 8.91 14.67
C ARG A 9 28.41 8.89 13.33
N ASP A 10 29.52 9.58 13.24
CA ASP A 10 30.53 9.41 12.19
C ASP A 10 31.22 8.05 12.36
N LEU A 11 31.13 7.20 11.35
CA LEU A 11 31.67 5.83 11.41
C LEU A 11 33.20 5.80 11.42
N ALA A 12 33.86 6.82 10.88
CA ALA A 12 35.32 6.90 10.86
C ALA A 12 35.88 7.41 12.19
N ARG A 13 35.23 8.40 12.82
CA ARG A 13 35.72 9.08 14.01
C ARG A 13 35.11 8.57 15.31
N GLY A 14 33.96 7.91 15.24
CA GLY A 14 33.25 7.40 16.38
C GLY A 14 32.51 8.44 17.24
N SER A 15 32.55 9.71 16.86
CA SER A 15 31.87 10.83 17.50
C SER A 15 30.63 11.25 16.68
N LEU A 16 29.84 12.20 17.20
CA LEU A 16 28.76 12.80 16.45
C LEU A 16 29.31 13.48 15.18
N VAL A 17 28.66 13.30 14.04
CA VAL A 17 29.10 13.86 12.77
C VAL A 17 29.24 15.37 12.84
N SER A 18 30.31 15.93 12.25
CA SER A 18 30.55 17.37 12.24
C SER A 18 29.60 18.07 11.28
N LEU A 19 29.27 19.33 11.57
CA LEU A 19 28.51 20.16 10.62
C LEU A 19 29.29 20.31 9.31
N ASN A 20 28.57 20.44 8.20
CA ASN A 20 29.10 20.57 6.84
C ASN A 20 29.84 19.33 6.31
N THR A 21 29.74 18.18 6.99
CA THR A 21 30.25 16.92 6.44
C THR A 21 29.43 16.52 5.21
N ALA A 22 30.10 16.17 4.12
CA ALA A 22 29.47 15.78 2.86
C ALA A 22 28.98 14.32 2.90
N VAL A 23 27.97 14.04 3.73
CA VAL A 23 27.45 12.68 3.99
C VAL A 23 26.91 11.97 2.76
N GLY A 24 26.43 12.73 1.76
CA GLY A 24 25.98 12.17 0.49
C GLY A 24 27.14 11.62 -0.34
N ILE A 25 28.29 12.30 -0.36
CA ILE A 25 29.51 11.83 -1.05
C ILE A 25 30.04 10.58 -0.33
N ILE A 26 30.07 10.58 0.99
CA ILE A 26 30.48 9.42 1.78
C ILE A 26 29.58 8.22 1.50
N ALA A 27 28.27 8.42 1.42
CA ALA A 27 27.32 7.38 1.06
C ALA A 27 27.56 6.83 -0.34
N ALA A 28 27.72 7.71 -1.33
CA ALA A 28 27.98 7.32 -2.72
C ALA A 28 29.30 6.51 -2.86
N GLN A 29 30.35 6.94 -2.17
CA GLN A 29 31.64 6.23 -2.16
C GLN A 29 31.54 4.87 -1.47
N SER A 30 30.84 4.80 -0.33
CA SER A 30 30.67 3.55 0.42
C SER A 30 29.85 2.50 -0.33
N ILE A 31 28.92 2.94 -1.20
CA ILE A 31 28.13 2.08 -2.07
C ILE A 31 28.91 1.75 -3.37
N GLY A 32 29.60 2.73 -3.94
CA GLY A 32 30.28 2.59 -5.22
C GLY A 32 31.57 1.79 -5.19
N GLU A 33 32.37 1.90 -4.10
CA GLU A 33 33.64 1.19 -3.98
C GLU A 33 33.45 -0.34 -4.07
N PRO A 34 32.57 -0.97 -3.27
CA PRO A 34 32.33 -2.40 -3.43
C PRO A 34 31.63 -2.77 -4.74
N GLY A 35 30.92 -1.83 -5.36
CA GLY A 35 30.25 -2.03 -6.64
C GLY A 35 31.21 -2.46 -7.74
N THR A 36 32.41 -1.90 -7.79
CA THR A 36 33.46 -2.30 -8.75
C THR A 36 33.89 -3.75 -8.54
N GLN A 37 33.98 -4.22 -7.29
CA GLN A 37 34.28 -5.61 -6.97
C GLN A 37 33.16 -6.57 -7.33
N LEU A 38 31.89 -6.13 -7.18
CA LEU A 38 30.71 -6.88 -7.59
C LEU A 38 30.67 -7.14 -9.10
N THR A 39 31.00 -6.14 -9.91
CA THR A 39 31.06 -6.27 -11.38
C THR A 39 32.06 -7.32 -11.82
N MET A 40 33.23 -7.38 -11.18
CA MET A 40 34.25 -8.37 -11.52
C MET A 40 33.83 -9.81 -11.16
N ARG A 41 33.05 -10.00 -10.10
CA ARG A 41 32.61 -11.33 -9.68
C ARG A 41 31.44 -11.90 -10.50
N THR A 42 30.56 -11.06 -11.05
CA THR A 42 29.44 -11.50 -11.90
C THR A 42 29.87 -12.13 -13.21
N PHE A 43 31.05 -11.76 -13.74
CA PHE A 43 31.63 -12.39 -14.94
C PHE A 43 32.12 -13.83 -14.71
N HIS A 44 32.36 -14.23 -13.47
CA HIS A 44 32.89 -15.57 -13.15
C HIS A 44 31.82 -16.59 -12.75
N THR A 45 30.59 -16.17 -12.49
CA THR A 45 29.47 -17.07 -12.08
C THR A 45 28.47 -17.30 -13.22
N GLY A 46 28.90 -17.26 -14.47
CA GLY A 46 28.10 -17.60 -15.65
C GLY A 46 27.82 -19.11 -15.73
N GLY A 47 26.90 -19.57 -14.93
CA GLY A 47 26.46 -20.95 -14.94
C GLY A 47 25.03 -21.08 -14.45
N VAL A 48 24.16 -21.52 -15.36
CA VAL A 48 22.75 -21.89 -15.20
C VAL A 48 21.79 -20.71 -15.06
N ALA A 49 21.36 -20.20 -16.22
CA ALA A 49 20.15 -19.42 -16.33
C ALA A 49 18.96 -20.27 -15.88
N GLY A 50 18.57 -20.08 -14.62
CA GLY A 50 17.24 -20.51 -14.17
C GLY A 50 16.19 -19.70 -14.94
N THR A 51 15.03 -20.29 -15.15
CA THR A 51 13.90 -19.79 -15.96
C THR A 51 13.28 -18.45 -15.49
N THR A 52 13.85 -17.81 -14.47
CA THR A 52 13.49 -16.48 -14.00
C THR A 52 14.68 -15.54 -14.24
N ASP A 53 14.53 -14.62 -15.18
CA ASP A 53 15.51 -13.59 -15.57
C ASP A 53 15.67 -12.55 -14.42
N ILE A 54 16.12 -13.01 -13.25
CA ILE A 54 16.29 -12.17 -12.05
C ILE A 54 17.62 -11.43 -12.18
N THR A 55 17.56 -10.12 -12.35
CA THR A 55 18.71 -9.24 -12.32
C THR A 55 19.44 -9.37 -10.99
N SER A 56 20.71 -9.74 -10.99
CA SER A 56 21.51 -9.97 -9.77
C SER A 56 22.75 -9.09 -9.74
N GLY A 57 23.28 -8.86 -8.55
CA GLY A 57 24.50 -8.07 -8.36
C GLY A 57 24.31 -6.57 -8.58
N LEU A 58 25.36 -5.90 -9.11
CA LEU A 58 25.34 -4.44 -9.31
C LEU A 58 24.20 -3.94 -10.20
N PRO A 59 23.84 -4.60 -11.32
CA PRO A 59 22.69 -4.19 -12.13
C PRO A 59 21.38 -4.12 -11.34
N ARG A 60 21.21 -4.98 -10.32
CA ARG A 60 20.03 -4.91 -9.44
C ARG A 60 20.05 -3.67 -8.55
N VAL A 61 21.21 -3.26 -8.06
CA VAL A 61 21.35 -2.03 -7.26
C VAL A 61 21.05 -0.79 -8.11
N GLU A 62 21.51 -0.76 -9.36
CA GLU A 62 21.19 0.31 -10.32
C GLU A 62 19.69 0.38 -10.60
N GLU A 63 19.06 -0.77 -10.86
CA GLU A 63 17.62 -0.88 -11.10
C GLU A 63 16.81 -0.33 -9.91
N LEU A 64 17.21 -0.67 -8.67
CA LEU A 64 16.57 -0.19 -7.45
C LEU A 64 16.71 1.33 -7.25
N PHE A 65 17.92 1.88 -7.46
CA PHE A 65 18.17 3.31 -7.30
C PHE A 65 17.56 4.17 -8.42
N GLU A 66 17.38 3.60 -9.61
CA GLU A 66 16.68 4.27 -10.70
C GLU A 66 15.16 4.04 -10.66
N ALA A 67 14.68 3.24 -9.71
CA ALA A 67 13.27 2.84 -9.56
C ALA A 67 12.68 2.31 -10.88
N ARG A 68 13.45 1.52 -11.62
CA ARG A 68 13.00 0.87 -12.85
C ARG A 68 12.06 -0.28 -12.51
N SER A 69 11.11 -0.57 -13.41
CA SER A 69 10.32 -1.80 -13.33
C SER A 69 11.23 -3.01 -13.52
N PRO A 70 11.27 -3.94 -12.57
CA PRO A 70 12.13 -5.10 -12.64
C PRO A 70 11.72 -6.06 -13.76
N ARG A 71 12.68 -6.75 -14.33
CA ARG A 71 12.41 -7.89 -15.21
C ARG A 71 11.85 -9.03 -14.34
N GLY A 72 10.73 -9.62 -14.74
CA GLY A 72 10.03 -10.61 -13.93
C GLY A 72 9.39 -9.97 -12.69
N GLU A 73 8.68 -8.86 -12.90
CA GLU A 73 7.96 -8.14 -11.85
C GLU A 73 6.95 -9.05 -11.15
N ALA A 74 6.97 -9.04 -9.84
CA ALA A 74 5.97 -9.70 -9.02
C ALA A 74 4.66 -8.92 -9.03
N ILE A 75 3.55 -9.62 -9.16
CA ILE A 75 2.23 -9.04 -8.99
C ILE A 75 1.97 -8.87 -7.49
N ILE A 76 1.56 -7.66 -7.11
CA ILE A 76 1.29 -7.26 -5.73
C ILE A 76 -0.20 -6.92 -5.61
N CYS A 77 -0.83 -7.35 -4.53
CA CYS A 77 -2.22 -7.02 -4.25
C CYS A 77 -2.38 -5.53 -3.92
N GLU A 78 -3.38 -4.89 -4.53
CA GLU A 78 -3.67 -3.46 -4.32
C GLU A 78 -4.63 -3.20 -3.16
N ILE A 79 -5.45 -4.19 -2.79
CA ILE A 79 -6.48 -4.08 -1.76
C ILE A 79 -6.34 -5.20 -0.73
N ASP A 80 -6.88 -4.96 0.46
CA ASP A 80 -7.08 -6.03 1.44
C ASP A 80 -8.25 -6.91 1.01
N GLY A 81 -8.21 -8.21 1.29
CA GLY A 81 -9.37 -9.04 1.01
C GLY A 81 -9.12 -10.54 1.01
N ASN A 82 -10.18 -11.27 0.75
CA ASN A 82 -10.14 -12.72 0.61
C ASN A 82 -9.80 -13.09 -0.84
N VAL A 83 -8.92 -14.06 -0.97
CA VAL A 83 -8.41 -14.57 -2.25
C VAL A 83 -9.31 -15.69 -2.77
N GLU A 84 -9.71 -15.59 -4.03
CA GLU A 84 -10.29 -16.67 -4.81
C GLU A 84 -9.41 -16.93 -6.04
N ILE A 85 -9.04 -18.17 -6.28
CA ILE A 85 -8.23 -18.57 -7.44
C ILE A 85 -9.10 -19.37 -8.38
N ILE A 86 -9.24 -18.88 -9.61
CA ILE A 86 -10.02 -19.50 -10.68
C ILE A 86 -9.05 -19.88 -11.80
N GLU A 87 -9.15 -21.08 -12.32
CA GLU A 87 -8.37 -21.53 -13.49
C GLU A 87 -9.31 -21.70 -14.68
N GLU A 88 -9.13 -20.85 -15.68
CA GLU A 88 -9.91 -20.86 -16.93
C GLU A 88 -8.98 -20.69 -18.14
N ASP A 89 -9.21 -21.44 -19.20
CA ASP A 89 -8.55 -21.31 -20.52
C ASP A 89 -7.01 -21.23 -20.49
N GLY A 90 -6.38 -21.93 -19.54
CA GLY A 90 -4.94 -21.90 -19.43
C GLY A 90 -4.36 -20.65 -18.74
N LEU A 91 -5.20 -19.85 -18.12
CA LEU A 91 -4.83 -18.71 -17.28
C LEU A 91 -5.33 -18.94 -15.85
N ARG A 92 -4.64 -18.34 -14.90
CA ARG A 92 -5.10 -18.22 -13.52
C ARG A 92 -5.60 -16.82 -13.27
N ILE A 93 -6.83 -16.72 -12.81
CA ILE A 93 -7.42 -15.45 -12.37
C ILE A 93 -7.43 -15.48 -10.85
N VAL A 94 -6.67 -14.58 -10.24
CA VAL A 94 -6.70 -14.37 -8.80
C VAL A 94 -7.61 -13.18 -8.54
N ARG A 95 -8.72 -13.44 -7.88
CA ARG A 95 -9.69 -12.44 -7.47
C ARG A 95 -9.49 -12.15 -6.00
N VAL A 96 -9.34 -10.88 -5.66
CA VAL A 96 -9.28 -10.42 -4.27
C VAL A 96 -10.51 -9.55 -4.03
N ALA A 97 -11.32 -9.95 -3.07
CA ALA A 97 -12.56 -9.25 -2.73
C ALA A 97 -12.55 -8.83 -1.26
N ASN A 98 -12.86 -7.57 -1.03
CA ASN A 98 -13.08 -7.00 0.30
C ASN A 98 -14.54 -6.54 0.40
N VAL A 99 -15.17 -6.85 1.52
CA VAL A 99 -16.49 -6.34 1.86
C VAL A 99 -16.36 -5.55 3.15
N GLU A 100 -16.36 -4.24 3.01
CA GLU A 100 -16.31 -3.33 4.15
C GLU A 100 -17.74 -2.88 4.49
N THR A 101 -18.12 -3.06 5.75
CA THR A 101 -19.41 -2.61 6.25
C THR A 101 -19.25 -1.29 6.99
N ILE A 102 -19.67 -0.20 6.37
CA ILE A 102 -19.71 1.12 6.99
C ILE A 102 -21.07 1.28 7.66
N SER A 103 -21.08 1.59 8.96
CA SER A 103 -22.31 1.86 9.69
C SER A 103 -22.26 3.21 10.35
N GLU A 104 -23.28 4.02 10.15
CA GLU A 104 -23.44 5.31 10.80
C GLU A 104 -24.75 5.32 11.61
N THR A 105 -24.65 5.78 12.87
CA THR A 105 -25.80 5.86 13.78
C THR A 105 -26.30 7.29 13.85
N TYR A 106 -27.56 7.50 13.55
CA TYR A 106 -28.25 8.79 13.63
C TYR A 106 -29.17 8.82 14.84
N GLU A 107 -29.07 9.88 15.64
CA GLU A 107 -29.99 10.12 16.74
C GLU A 107 -31.19 10.92 16.24
N ILE A 108 -32.39 10.43 16.54
CA ILE A 108 -33.65 11.08 16.16
C ILE A 108 -34.10 11.98 17.28
N PRO A 109 -34.24 13.31 17.07
CA PRO A 109 -34.72 14.25 18.07
C PRO A 109 -36.11 13.90 18.58
N GLU A 110 -36.39 14.24 19.85
CA GLU A 110 -37.74 14.07 20.43
C GLU A 110 -38.75 15.00 19.73
N GLY A 111 -39.83 14.42 19.23
CA GLY A 111 -40.82 15.16 18.45
C GLY A 111 -40.77 14.96 16.94
N SER A 112 -39.70 14.36 16.43
CA SER A 112 -39.57 14.04 14.99
C SER A 112 -40.26 12.72 14.67
N GLU A 113 -40.86 12.66 13.47
CA GLU A 113 -41.45 11.45 12.90
C GLU A 113 -40.46 10.76 11.99
N LEU A 114 -40.34 9.43 12.15
CA LEU A 114 -39.42 8.62 11.33
C LEU A 114 -40.05 8.38 9.95
N LEU A 115 -39.38 8.78 8.91
CA LEU A 115 -39.86 8.64 7.53
C LEU A 115 -39.43 7.31 6.89
N VAL A 116 -38.43 6.63 7.47
CA VAL A 116 -37.87 5.40 6.93
C VAL A 116 -38.23 4.19 7.77
N LYS A 117 -38.32 3.02 7.13
CA LYS A 117 -38.61 1.73 7.79
C LYS A 117 -37.34 0.88 7.82
N THR A 118 -37.26 -0.03 8.80
CA THR A 118 -36.19 -1.02 8.82
C THR A 118 -36.20 -1.85 7.53
N GLY A 119 -35.05 -1.97 6.87
CA GLY A 119 -34.90 -2.66 5.58
C GLY A 119 -35.11 -1.76 4.37
N ALA A 120 -35.40 -0.47 4.56
CA ALA A 120 -35.45 0.48 3.44
C ALA A 120 -34.02 0.77 2.95
N GLU A 121 -33.84 0.81 1.65
CA GLU A 121 -32.63 1.24 0.99
C GLU A 121 -32.73 2.74 0.71
N ILE A 122 -31.71 3.50 1.14
CA ILE A 122 -31.66 4.96 1.06
C ILE A 122 -30.38 5.40 0.37
N LEU A 123 -30.42 6.58 -0.21
CA LEU A 123 -29.27 7.26 -0.78
C LEU A 123 -28.70 8.28 0.22
N GLY A 124 -27.43 8.67 0.02
CA GLY A 124 -26.87 9.80 0.75
C GLY A 124 -27.62 11.09 0.39
N GLY A 125 -28.12 11.79 1.41
CA GLY A 125 -29.00 12.95 1.27
C GLY A 125 -30.48 12.68 1.55
N ASP A 126 -30.90 11.42 1.71
CA ASP A 126 -32.29 11.09 2.00
C ASP A 126 -32.67 11.44 3.46
N LEU A 127 -33.91 11.89 3.64
CA LEU A 127 -34.46 12.25 4.94
C LEU A 127 -34.78 10.99 5.75
N LEU A 128 -34.19 10.85 6.93
CA LEU A 128 -34.45 9.78 7.88
C LEU A 128 -35.61 10.11 8.82
N ALA A 129 -35.67 11.37 9.26
CA ALA A 129 -36.72 11.87 10.14
C ALA A 129 -36.95 13.37 9.90
N ALA A 130 -38.19 13.80 10.10
CA ALA A 130 -38.59 15.21 10.03
C ALA A 130 -39.51 15.57 11.21
N GLU A 131 -39.59 16.86 11.52
CA GLU A 131 -40.47 17.36 12.56
C GLU A 131 -41.95 17.17 12.18
N LYS A 132 -42.78 16.82 13.16
CA LYS A 132 -44.20 16.53 12.94
C LYS A 132 -44.93 17.71 12.30
N GLY A 133 -45.35 17.60 11.04
CA GLY A 133 -46.09 18.63 10.33
C GLY A 133 -45.29 19.26 9.14
N SER A 134 -44.07 18.89 8.92
CA SER A 134 -43.19 19.43 7.85
C SER A 134 -43.06 18.53 6.59
N ALA A 135 -43.86 17.47 6.49
CA ALA A 135 -43.65 16.44 5.46
C ALA A 135 -44.13 16.77 4.04
N ASP A 136 -44.70 17.96 3.80
CA ASP A 136 -45.43 18.24 2.55
C ASP A 136 -44.93 19.44 1.72
N GLU A 137 -43.76 20.01 1.97
CA GLU A 137 -43.26 21.10 1.13
C GLU A 137 -41.80 20.93 0.70
N THR A 138 -41.61 20.88 -0.60
CA THR A 138 -40.33 20.89 -1.34
C THR A 138 -39.60 22.24 -1.25
N ASP A 139 -39.38 22.78 -0.08
CA ASP A 139 -38.66 24.04 0.11
C ASP A 139 -37.41 23.83 0.97
N ASP A 140 -36.24 24.01 0.34
CA ASP A 140 -34.88 23.83 0.89
C ASP A 140 -34.61 24.68 2.16
N SER A 141 -35.51 25.61 2.50
CA SER A 141 -35.33 26.54 3.63
C SER A 141 -35.83 26.04 5.00
N LYS A 142 -36.49 24.86 5.05
CA LYS A 142 -37.11 24.31 6.28
C LYS A 142 -36.46 23.04 6.85
N LEU A 143 -35.20 22.82 6.57
CA LEU A 143 -34.43 21.67 7.09
C LEU A 143 -33.99 21.79 8.56
N VAL A 144 -34.52 22.76 9.30
CA VAL A 144 -34.22 22.91 10.74
C VAL A 144 -34.93 21.82 11.51
N GLY A 145 -34.15 20.86 12.04
CA GLY A 145 -34.66 19.70 12.83
C GLY A 145 -34.82 18.39 12.05
N SER A 146 -34.53 18.37 10.74
CA SER A 146 -34.55 17.11 9.98
C SER A 146 -33.20 16.36 10.08
N VAL A 147 -33.27 15.04 10.13
CA VAL A 147 -32.11 14.15 10.13
C VAL A 147 -31.96 13.57 8.72
N VAL A 148 -30.82 13.86 8.09
CA VAL A 148 -30.49 13.44 6.74
C VAL A 148 -29.37 12.38 6.80
N SER A 149 -29.49 11.34 5.98
CA SER A 149 -28.42 10.35 5.85
C SER A 149 -27.21 10.94 5.12
N ARG A 150 -26.01 10.72 5.66
CA ARG A 150 -24.76 11.10 4.99
C ARG A 150 -24.26 10.01 4.06
N ILE A 151 -24.62 8.76 4.35
CA ILE A 151 -24.18 7.58 3.58
C ILE A 151 -25.40 6.87 2.96
N PRO A 152 -25.27 6.27 1.79
CA PRO A 152 -26.27 5.36 1.26
C PRO A 152 -26.27 4.05 2.05
N GLY A 153 -27.35 3.28 2.01
CA GLY A 153 -27.35 1.95 2.61
C GLY A 153 -28.70 1.49 3.11
N LEU A 154 -28.67 0.38 3.85
CA LEU A 154 -29.83 -0.24 4.47
C LEU A 154 -30.09 0.32 5.86
N VAL A 155 -31.34 0.73 6.09
CA VAL A 155 -31.78 1.30 7.36
C VAL A 155 -32.08 0.19 8.37
N LYS A 156 -31.55 0.31 9.58
CA LYS A 156 -31.89 -0.52 10.75
C LYS A 156 -32.38 0.38 11.89
N VAL A 157 -33.66 0.34 12.18
CA VAL A 157 -34.26 1.12 13.27
C VAL A 157 -34.09 0.38 14.60
N ARG A 158 -33.44 0.99 15.59
CA ARG A 158 -33.28 0.40 16.92
C ARG A 158 -34.60 0.48 17.73
N ARG A 159 -34.78 -0.49 18.65
CA ARG A 159 -35.93 -0.51 19.53
C ARG A 159 -36.07 0.84 20.29
N GLY A 160 -37.24 1.46 20.19
CA GLY A 160 -37.52 2.77 20.79
C GLY A 160 -37.54 3.94 19.81
N LYS A 161 -37.25 3.73 18.50
CA LYS A 161 -37.30 4.75 17.42
C LYS A 161 -36.46 6.02 17.66
N LYS A 162 -35.53 6.01 18.62
CA LYS A 162 -34.66 7.14 18.93
C LYS A 162 -33.32 7.11 18.18
N LYS A 163 -32.94 5.95 17.63
CA LYS A 163 -31.68 5.77 16.88
C LYS A 163 -31.93 4.94 15.63
N VAL A 164 -31.31 5.39 14.57
CA VAL A 164 -31.35 4.72 13.25
C VAL A 164 -29.92 4.46 12.83
N ASP A 165 -29.61 3.21 12.53
CA ASP A 165 -28.32 2.82 11.93
C ASP A 165 -28.53 2.69 10.42
N VAL A 166 -27.67 3.33 9.65
CA VAL A 166 -27.57 3.13 8.20
C VAL A 166 -26.33 2.29 7.96
N VAL A 167 -26.51 1.16 7.31
CA VAL A 167 -25.45 0.20 7.02
C VAL A 167 -25.22 0.15 5.52
N HIS A 168 -24.02 0.50 5.11
CA HIS A 168 -23.59 0.45 3.72
C HIS A 168 -22.48 -0.61 3.55
N GLU A 169 -22.69 -1.54 2.64
CA GLU A 169 -21.69 -2.53 2.27
C GLU A 169 -20.97 -2.06 1.01
N VAL A 170 -19.70 -1.73 1.16
CA VAL A 170 -18.81 -1.40 0.03
C VAL A 170 -18.08 -2.67 -0.35
N ARG A 171 -18.33 -3.16 -1.55
CA ARG A 171 -17.58 -4.29 -2.12
C ARG A 171 -16.54 -3.75 -3.08
N GLU A 172 -15.29 -3.97 -2.74
CA GLU A 172 -14.16 -3.71 -3.62
C GLU A 172 -13.60 -5.05 -4.11
N GLU A 173 -13.39 -5.16 -5.42
CA GLU A 173 -12.90 -6.38 -6.05
C GLU A 173 -11.81 -6.04 -7.06
N ARG A 174 -10.73 -6.82 -7.05
CA ARG A 174 -9.63 -6.73 -8.02
C ARG A 174 -9.32 -8.10 -8.58
N GLU A 175 -9.13 -8.15 -9.89
CA GLU A 175 -8.75 -9.37 -10.60
C GLU A 175 -7.34 -9.25 -11.18
N TYR A 176 -6.54 -10.28 -10.96
CA TYR A 176 -5.17 -10.38 -11.46
C TYR A 176 -5.06 -11.59 -12.37
N ILE A 177 -4.74 -11.36 -13.64
CA ILE A 177 -4.53 -12.42 -14.63
C ILE A 177 -3.07 -12.87 -14.55
N ILE A 178 -2.85 -14.14 -14.22
CA ILE A 178 -1.53 -14.69 -13.95
C ILE A 178 -1.26 -15.84 -14.92
N PRO A 179 -0.12 -15.82 -15.66
CA PRO A 179 0.27 -16.95 -16.47
C PRO A 179 0.45 -18.22 -15.62
N ILE A 180 0.06 -19.39 -16.13
CA ILE A 180 0.19 -20.67 -15.41
C ILE A 180 1.64 -20.97 -15.00
N ALA A 181 2.60 -20.54 -15.80
CA ALA A 181 4.02 -20.71 -15.53
C ALA A 181 4.52 -19.94 -14.29
N SER A 182 3.78 -18.93 -13.84
CA SER A 182 4.15 -18.14 -12.67
C SER A 182 3.80 -18.88 -11.39
N ARG A 183 4.74 -18.90 -10.44
CA ARG A 183 4.51 -19.50 -9.13
C ARG A 183 3.72 -18.56 -8.24
N LEU A 184 2.61 -19.05 -7.69
CA LEU A 184 1.80 -18.34 -6.70
C LEU A 184 2.40 -18.49 -5.30
N LEU A 185 2.32 -17.42 -4.51
CA LEU A 185 2.74 -17.38 -3.10
C LEU A 185 1.55 -17.38 -2.13
N ILE A 186 0.33 -17.38 -2.66
CA ILE A 186 -0.92 -17.30 -1.91
C ILE A 186 -1.82 -18.48 -2.21
N GLU A 187 -2.76 -18.75 -1.30
CA GLU A 187 -3.72 -19.85 -1.40
C GLU A 187 -5.15 -19.31 -1.49
N SER A 188 -6.04 -20.09 -2.16
CA SER A 188 -7.46 -19.77 -2.22
C SER A 188 -8.10 -19.82 -0.84
N GLY A 189 -8.94 -18.83 -0.52
CA GLY A 189 -9.57 -18.68 0.79
C GLY A 189 -8.71 -17.95 1.84
N GLN A 190 -7.47 -17.57 1.52
CA GLN A 190 -6.61 -16.79 2.41
C GLN A 190 -7.03 -15.32 2.41
N PHE A 191 -7.01 -14.67 3.57
CA PHE A 191 -7.09 -13.21 3.66
C PHE A 191 -5.69 -12.63 3.50
N ILE A 192 -5.55 -11.65 2.60
CA ILE A 192 -4.29 -10.94 2.34
C ILE A 192 -4.46 -9.44 2.50
N GLU A 193 -3.39 -8.77 2.90
CA GLU A 193 -3.33 -7.31 3.03
C GLU A 193 -2.79 -6.69 1.74
N ALA A 194 -3.15 -5.42 1.51
CA ALA A 194 -2.62 -4.61 0.41
C ALA A 194 -1.08 -4.58 0.46
N GLY A 195 -0.46 -4.81 -0.69
CA GLY A 195 1.00 -4.96 -0.79
C GLY A 195 1.52 -6.38 -0.59
N THR A 196 0.66 -7.35 -0.32
CA THR A 196 1.04 -8.77 -0.31
C THR A 196 1.40 -9.22 -1.72
N GLN A 197 2.51 -9.93 -1.84
CA GLN A 197 3.01 -10.44 -3.10
C GLN A 197 2.24 -11.69 -3.51
N ILE A 198 1.62 -11.64 -4.70
CA ILE A 198 0.81 -12.73 -5.26
C ILE A 198 1.68 -13.76 -5.97
N THR A 199 2.66 -13.28 -6.77
CA THR A 199 3.55 -14.14 -7.55
C THR A 199 5.00 -13.98 -7.13
N GLU A 200 5.83 -15.00 -7.38
CA GLU A 200 7.29 -14.86 -7.26
C GLU A 200 7.82 -13.80 -8.21
N GLY A 201 8.88 -13.11 -7.81
CA GLY A 201 9.54 -12.09 -8.61
C GLY A 201 10.04 -10.92 -7.77
N ALA A 202 10.64 -9.95 -8.43
CA ALA A 202 11.08 -8.72 -7.80
C ALA A 202 9.92 -7.72 -7.70
N ARG A 203 9.73 -7.11 -6.53
CA ARG A 203 8.69 -6.09 -6.36
C ARG A 203 9.11 -4.77 -7.01
N ASN A 204 8.16 -4.09 -7.63
CA ASN A 204 8.37 -2.78 -8.22
C ASN A 204 8.29 -1.68 -7.13
N PRO A 205 9.33 -0.85 -6.95
CA PRO A 205 9.30 0.22 -5.96
C PRO A 205 8.17 1.23 -6.18
N GLN A 206 7.78 1.48 -7.43
CA GLN A 206 6.71 2.41 -7.77
C GLN A 206 5.34 1.87 -7.34
N THR A 207 5.10 0.57 -7.56
CA THR A 207 3.86 -0.10 -7.12
C THR A 207 3.76 -0.12 -5.60
N ILE A 208 4.87 -0.43 -4.89
CA ILE A 208 4.92 -0.37 -3.42
C ILE A 208 4.62 1.05 -2.93
N LEU A 209 5.16 2.09 -3.59
CA LEU A 209 4.91 3.49 -3.24
C LEU A 209 3.42 3.85 -3.35
N GLY A 210 2.76 3.39 -4.41
CA GLY A 210 1.34 3.65 -4.64
C GLY A 210 0.42 2.95 -3.62
N ILE A 211 0.75 1.71 -3.25
CA ILE A 211 -0.09 0.88 -2.39
C ILE A 211 0.23 1.09 -0.90
N GLN A 212 1.48 0.94 -0.52
CA GLN A 212 1.91 0.90 0.89
C GLN A 212 2.54 2.21 1.37
N GLY A 213 2.78 3.15 0.47
CA GLY A 213 3.30 4.44 0.81
C GLY A 213 4.83 4.51 0.98
N ARG A 214 5.27 5.67 1.43
CA ARG A 214 6.67 6.12 1.38
C ARG A 214 7.59 5.37 2.32
N ASP A 215 7.12 5.02 3.51
CA ASP A 215 7.97 4.41 4.53
C ASP A 215 8.26 2.94 4.20
N MET A 216 7.29 2.23 3.61
CA MET A 216 7.47 0.86 3.14
C MET A 216 8.46 0.79 1.97
N VAL A 217 8.41 1.73 1.02
CA VAL A 217 9.40 1.80 -0.07
C VAL A 217 10.81 2.03 0.47
N ARG A 218 10.97 2.89 1.50
CA ARG A 218 12.28 3.11 2.12
C ARG A 218 12.85 1.82 2.70
N ALA A 219 12.05 1.12 3.51
CA ALA A 219 12.46 -0.15 4.10
C ALA A 219 12.81 -1.16 3.01
N TYR A 220 11.94 -1.30 2.00
CA TYR A 220 12.15 -2.21 0.88
C TYR A 220 13.46 -1.94 0.12
N LEU A 221 13.75 -0.66 -0.22
CA LEU A 221 14.97 -0.30 -0.95
C LEU A 221 16.23 -0.59 -0.13
N VAL A 222 16.20 -0.29 1.18
CA VAL A 222 17.33 -0.58 2.07
C VAL A 222 17.57 -2.09 2.15
N ASP A 223 16.52 -2.88 2.36
CA ASP A 223 16.62 -4.33 2.51
C ASP A 223 17.10 -5.00 1.22
N GLU A 224 16.56 -4.61 0.06
CA GLU A 224 16.95 -5.20 -1.22
C GLU A 224 18.40 -4.86 -1.60
N VAL A 225 18.83 -3.61 -1.40
CA VAL A 225 20.23 -3.23 -1.63
C VAL A 225 21.15 -3.98 -0.67
N GLN A 226 20.79 -4.08 0.61
CA GLN A 226 21.56 -4.84 1.61
C GLN A 226 21.64 -6.32 1.26
N LYS A 227 20.59 -6.94 0.75
CA LYS A 227 20.62 -8.33 0.29
C LYS A 227 21.70 -8.54 -0.78
N VAL A 228 21.76 -7.64 -1.79
CA VAL A 228 22.77 -7.73 -2.86
C VAL A 228 24.19 -7.69 -2.29
N TYR A 229 24.47 -6.76 -1.39
CA TYR A 229 25.81 -6.63 -0.81
C TYR A 229 26.13 -7.77 0.16
N LYS A 230 25.19 -8.20 1.01
CA LYS A 230 25.37 -9.32 1.94
C LYS A 230 25.65 -10.64 1.23
N THR A 231 24.96 -10.94 0.12
CA THR A 231 25.21 -12.15 -0.68
C THR A 231 26.61 -12.19 -1.25
N GLN A 232 27.25 -11.04 -1.45
CA GLN A 232 28.62 -10.91 -1.92
C GLN A 232 29.64 -10.80 -0.77
N GLY A 233 29.19 -10.90 0.48
CA GLY A 233 30.06 -10.81 1.65
C GLY A 233 30.52 -9.39 2.01
N VAL A 234 29.92 -8.38 1.42
CA VAL A 234 30.22 -6.96 1.66
C VAL A 234 29.30 -6.43 2.75
N LYS A 235 29.88 -5.73 3.74
CA LYS A 235 29.15 -5.08 4.82
C LYS A 235 29.12 -3.57 4.59
N ILE A 236 27.95 -3.03 4.32
CA ILE A 236 27.67 -1.58 4.21
C ILE A 236 26.74 -1.19 5.36
N ASN A 237 26.97 -0.03 5.96
CA ASN A 237 26.06 0.48 6.98
C ASN A 237 24.81 1.04 6.32
N ASP A 238 23.63 0.69 6.86
CA ASP A 238 22.31 1.05 6.31
C ASP A 238 22.16 2.56 6.11
N LYS A 239 22.75 3.39 6.98
CA LYS A 239 22.68 4.86 6.85
C LYS A 239 23.14 5.40 5.49
N HIS A 240 24.10 4.75 4.83
CA HIS A 240 24.56 5.18 3.51
C HIS A 240 23.48 4.96 2.45
N ILE A 241 22.78 3.83 2.52
CA ILE A 241 21.66 3.51 1.64
C ILE A 241 20.47 4.41 1.95
N GLU A 242 20.16 4.62 3.24
CA GLU A 242 19.09 5.50 3.71
C GLU A 242 19.25 6.95 3.24
N VAL A 243 20.48 7.48 3.24
CA VAL A 243 20.78 8.83 2.73
C VAL A 243 20.39 8.97 1.26
N ILE A 244 20.74 7.97 0.43
CA ILE A 244 20.39 7.95 -1.00
C ILE A 244 18.88 7.78 -1.17
N THR A 245 18.27 6.81 -0.50
CA THR A 245 16.83 6.54 -0.56
C THR A 245 16.00 7.75 -0.14
N ARG A 246 16.42 8.47 0.92
CA ARG A 246 15.80 9.73 1.31
C ARG A 246 15.84 10.77 0.20
N GLN A 247 16.93 10.85 -0.55
CA GLN A 247 17.06 11.81 -1.63
C GLN A 247 16.18 11.44 -2.83
N LEU A 248 16.04 10.14 -3.14
CA LEU A 248 15.15 9.64 -4.19
C LEU A 248 13.69 10.00 -3.90
N LEU A 249 13.24 9.84 -2.66
CA LEU A 249 11.87 10.07 -2.22
C LEU A 249 11.60 11.53 -1.77
N ARG A 250 12.48 12.47 -2.12
CA ARG A 250 12.34 13.87 -1.72
C ARG A 250 11.26 14.62 -2.48
N ARG A 251 11.06 14.27 -3.75
CA ARG A 251 10.08 14.94 -4.62
C ARG A 251 8.79 14.12 -4.65
N VAL A 252 7.68 14.80 -4.48
CA VAL A 252 6.32 14.29 -4.67
C VAL A 252 5.75 15.04 -5.88
N ARG A 253 5.02 14.32 -6.73
CA ARG A 253 4.19 14.93 -7.78
C ARG A 253 2.85 15.31 -7.21
#